data_c8802e4d30125bf413ece57cebf4f162
#
_entry.id   c8802e4d30125bf413ece57cebf4f162
#
_cell.length_a   1.000
_cell.length_b   1.000
_cell.length_c   1.000
_cell.angle_alpha   90.00
_cell.angle_beta   90.00
_cell.angle_gamma   90.00
#
_symmetry.space_group_name_H-M   'P 1'
#
loop_
_entity.id
_entity.type
_entity.pdbx_description
1 polymer ?
#
loop_
_entity_poly.entity_id
_entity_poly.type
_entity_poly.pdbx_seq_one_letter_code
_entity_poly.pdbx_strand_id
1 'polypeptide(L)'
;MTRYDSLVEQLRQAAQPDREAPPDFAPYLDKVRRNAYEVTDEDVQALKDAGYSEDVIFEQTVSAAVAAGLERLKAGLEAIP
;
A
#
# COMPACT_ATOMS: atom_id res chain seq x y z
N MET A 1 -11.53 19.21 -8.06
CA MET A 1 -11.54 17.95 -8.85
C MET A 1 -10.73 18.13 -10.12
N THR A 2 -9.82 17.23 -10.41
CA THR A 2 -9.01 17.27 -11.62
C THR A 2 -9.57 16.32 -12.67
N ARG A 3 -9.15 16.49 -13.94
CA ARG A 3 -9.54 15.56 -15.02
C ARG A 3 -8.98 14.15 -14.83
N TYR A 4 -8.06 13.97 -13.86
CA TYR A 4 -7.41 12.68 -13.59
C TYR A 4 -8.05 11.91 -12.45
N ASP A 5 -9.02 12.50 -11.74
CA ASP A 5 -9.60 11.88 -10.53
C ASP A 5 -10.21 10.51 -10.82
N SER A 6 -10.91 10.37 -11.94
CA SER A 6 -11.53 9.11 -12.32
C SER A 6 -10.48 8.01 -12.56
N LEU A 7 -9.37 8.37 -13.24
CA LEU A 7 -8.28 7.43 -13.51
C LEU A 7 -7.61 6.99 -12.20
N VAL A 8 -7.35 7.95 -11.31
CA VAL A 8 -6.72 7.65 -10.01
C VAL A 8 -7.61 6.70 -9.21
N GLU A 9 -8.92 6.93 -9.19
CA GLU A 9 -9.87 6.08 -8.48
C GLU A 9 -9.93 4.67 -9.08
N GLN A 10 -9.88 4.55 -10.40
CA GLN A 10 -9.83 3.23 -11.06
C GLN A 10 -8.57 2.47 -10.68
N LEU A 11 -7.42 3.14 -10.64
CA LEU A 11 -6.16 2.51 -10.24
C LEU A 11 -6.20 2.07 -8.78
N ARG A 12 -6.79 2.89 -7.91
CA ARG A 12 -6.95 2.56 -6.50
C ARG A 12 -7.80 1.31 -6.31
N GLN A 13 -8.91 1.22 -7.02
CA GLN A 13 -9.79 0.05 -6.94
C GLN A 13 -9.09 -1.20 -7.47
N ALA A 14 -8.33 -1.09 -8.54
CA ALA A 14 -7.59 -2.21 -9.11
C ALA A 14 -6.50 -2.73 -8.17
N ALA A 15 -5.97 -1.87 -7.30
CA ALA A 15 -4.93 -2.24 -6.35
C ALA A 15 -5.46 -2.76 -5.02
N GLN A 16 -6.77 -2.76 -4.80
CA GLN A 16 -7.34 -3.25 -3.54
C GLN A 16 -7.10 -4.75 -3.41
N PRO A 17 -6.71 -5.22 -2.22
CA PRO A 17 -6.54 -6.65 -1.99
C PRO A 17 -7.89 -7.36 -1.90
N ASP A 18 -7.90 -8.66 -2.17
CA ASP A 18 -9.12 -9.46 -2.10
C ASP A 18 -9.66 -9.59 -0.68
N ARG A 19 -8.83 -9.32 0.32
CA ARG A 19 -9.19 -9.42 1.74
C ARG A 19 -8.55 -8.28 2.52
N GLU A 20 -9.16 -7.96 3.66
CA GLU A 20 -8.59 -6.97 4.56
C GLU A 20 -7.26 -7.45 5.14
N ALA A 21 -6.38 -6.50 5.45
CA ALA A 21 -5.13 -6.81 6.11
C ALA A 21 -5.40 -7.31 7.54
N PRO A 22 -4.76 -8.42 7.96
CA PRO A 22 -4.83 -8.82 9.36
C PRO A 22 -4.30 -7.73 10.28
N PRO A 23 -4.81 -7.62 11.53
CA PRO A 23 -4.36 -6.58 12.46
C PRO A 23 -2.85 -6.57 12.71
N ASP A 24 -2.21 -7.73 12.66
CA ASP A 24 -0.76 -7.85 12.85
C ASP A 24 0.05 -7.10 11.80
N PHE A 25 -0.57 -6.79 10.65
CA PHE A 25 0.10 -6.08 9.57
C PHE A 25 0.17 -4.58 9.78
N ALA A 26 -0.59 -4.02 10.71
CA ALA A 26 -0.71 -2.56 10.84
C ALA A 26 0.65 -1.83 10.99
N PRO A 27 1.56 -2.24 11.89
CA PRO A 27 2.86 -1.56 11.99
C PRO A 27 3.70 -1.68 10.72
N TYR A 28 3.68 -2.85 10.08
CA TYR A 28 4.41 -3.08 8.83
C TYR A 28 3.85 -2.22 7.69
N LEU A 29 2.53 -2.21 7.53
CA LEU A 29 1.89 -1.43 6.45
C LEU A 29 2.06 0.07 6.67
N ASP A 30 2.05 0.55 7.90
CA ASP A 30 2.38 1.95 8.19
C ASP A 30 3.78 2.29 7.71
N LYS A 31 4.74 1.42 7.94
CA LYS A 31 6.11 1.60 7.46
C LYS A 31 6.17 1.64 5.95
N VAL A 32 5.45 0.73 5.27
CA VAL A 32 5.37 0.70 3.80
C VAL A 32 4.80 2.02 3.26
N ARG A 33 3.76 2.55 3.90
CA ARG A 33 3.11 3.78 3.44
C ARG A 33 3.95 5.02 3.65
N ARG A 34 4.66 5.11 4.76
CA ARG A 34 5.37 6.33 5.19
C ARG A 34 6.84 6.31 4.82
N ASN A 35 7.50 5.18 5.04
CA ASN A 35 8.96 5.06 4.95
C ASN A 35 9.32 3.69 4.40
N ALA A 36 8.92 3.42 3.14
CA ALA A 36 9.14 2.11 2.51
C ALA A 36 10.61 1.68 2.55
N TYR A 37 11.52 2.64 2.47
CA TYR A 37 12.96 2.36 2.52
C TYR A 37 13.44 1.85 3.88
N GLU A 38 12.63 1.97 4.93
CA GLU A 38 12.95 1.44 6.27
C GLU A 38 12.48 0.00 6.47
N VAL A 39 11.73 -0.57 5.51
CA VAL A 39 11.31 -1.96 5.57
C VAL A 39 12.53 -2.86 5.44
N THR A 40 12.67 -3.80 6.37
CA THR A 40 13.80 -4.73 6.40
C THR A 40 13.34 -6.16 6.17
N ASP A 41 14.30 -7.05 5.92
CA ASP A 41 14.02 -8.49 5.81
C ASP A 41 13.43 -9.03 7.12
N GLU A 42 13.85 -8.47 8.27
CA GLU A 42 13.30 -8.87 9.56
C GLU A 42 11.83 -8.50 9.71
N ASP A 43 11.40 -7.36 9.16
CA ASP A 43 9.99 -6.97 9.18
C ASP A 43 9.14 -8.01 8.44
N VAL A 44 9.60 -8.46 7.28
CA VAL A 44 8.90 -9.48 6.49
C VAL A 44 8.96 -10.82 7.19
N GLN A 45 10.12 -11.18 7.73
CA GLN A 45 10.29 -12.47 8.42
C GLN A 45 9.39 -12.59 9.64
N ALA A 46 9.18 -11.49 10.37
CA ALA A 46 8.27 -11.49 11.53
C ALA A 46 6.84 -11.88 11.11
N LEU A 47 6.39 -11.41 9.94
CA LEU A 47 5.07 -11.79 9.44
C LEU A 47 5.01 -13.26 9.01
N LYS A 48 6.09 -13.76 8.39
CA LYS A 48 6.19 -15.18 8.05
C LYS A 48 6.17 -16.06 9.31
N ASP A 49 6.90 -15.64 10.34
CA ASP A 49 6.96 -16.35 11.62
C ASP A 49 5.59 -16.37 12.32
N ALA A 50 4.77 -15.34 12.09
CA ALA A 50 3.41 -15.28 12.59
C ALA A 50 2.45 -16.18 11.80
N GLY A 51 2.91 -16.83 10.73
CA GLY A 51 2.13 -17.80 9.97
C GLY A 51 1.55 -17.28 8.65
N TYR A 52 1.90 -16.07 8.24
CA TYR A 52 1.37 -15.52 6.98
C TYR A 52 2.23 -15.97 5.80
N SER A 53 1.56 -16.29 4.69
CA SER A 53 2.25 -16.70 3.46
C SER A 53 2.89 -15.50 2.76
N GLU A 54 3.89 -15.79 1.91
CA GLU A 54 4.52 -14.76 1.09
C GLU A 54 3.50 -14.08 0.17
N ASP A 55 2.53 -14.83 -0.35
CA ASP A 55 1.51 -14.27 -1.24
C ASP A 55 0.65 -13.23 -0.52
N VAL A 56 0.25 -13.51 0.72
CA VAL A 56 -0.53 -12.56 1.52
C VAL A 56 0.30 -11.30 1.83
N ILE A 57 1.55 -11.49 2.24
CA ILE A 57 2.45 -10.38 2.54
C ILE A 57 2.66 -9.51 1.30
N PHE A 58 2.92 -10.14 0.15
CA PHE A 58 3.11 -9.44 -1.12
C PHE A 58 1.86 -8.64 -1.51
N GLU A 59 0.69 -9.28 -1.48
CA GLU A 59 -0.58 -8.64 -1.83
C GLU A 59 -0.82 -7.38 -1.00
N GLN A 60 -0.68 -7.48 0.32
CA GLN A 60 -0.92 -6.37 1.22
C GLN A 60 0.14 -5.27 1.04
N THR A 61 1.38 -5.65 0.80
CA THR A 61 2.48 -4.70 0.58
C THR A 61 2.25 -3.88 -0.68
N VAL A 62 1.92 -4.55 -1.79
CA VAL A 62 1.67 -3.87 -3.06
C VAL A 62 0.46 -2.95 -2.93
N SER A 63 -0.61 -3.42 -2.33
CA SER A 63 -1.81 -2.61 -2.14
C SER A 63 -1.52 -1.35 -1.33
N ALA A 64 -0.79 -1.47 -0.22
CA ALA A 64 -0.44 -0.32 0.62
C ALA A 64 0.48 0.67 -0.11
N ALA A 65 1.47 0.15 -0.84
CA ALA A 65 2.40 1.00 -1.58
C ALA A 65 1.71 1.74 -2.73
N VAL A 66 0.84 1.06 -3.47
CA VAL A 66 0.10 1.69 -4.56
C VAL A 66 -0.86 2.74 -4.01
N ALA A 67 -1.59 2.45 -2.94
CA ALA A 67 -2.50 3.41 -2.34
C ALA A 67 -1.76 4.68 -1.89
N ALA A 68 -0.61 4.53 -1.23
CA ALA A 68 0.20 5.67 -0.80
C ALA A 68 0.73 6.46 -2.00
N GLY A 69 1.18 5.77 -3.05
CA GLY A 69 1.64 6.40 -4.28
C GLY A 69 0.53 7.17 -4.99
N LEU A 70 -0.67 6.62 -5.05
CA LEU A 70 -1.83 7.28 -5.66
C LEU A 70 -2.25 8.52 -4.89
N GLU A 71 -2.18 8.52 -3.56
CA GLU A 71 -2.46 9.71 -2.76
C GLU A 71 -1.47 10.84 -3.08
N ARG A 72 -0.19 10.51 -3.21
CA ARG A 72 0.84 11.49 -3.58
C ARG A 72 0.64 12.00 -5.00
N LEU A 73 0.29 11.10 -5.93
CA LEU A 73 -0.01 11.47 -7.31
C LEU A 73 -1.19 12.42 -7.38
N LYS A 74 -2.27 12.09 -6.65
CA LYS A 74 -3.48 12.92 -6.61
C LYS A 74 -3.14 14.33 -6.10
N ALA A 75 -2.40 14.42 -5.01
CA ALA A 75 -1.99 15.71 -4.46
C ALA A 75 -1.17 16.51 -5.45
N GLY A 76 -0.25 15.86 -6.18
CA GLY A 76 0.55 16.51 -7.21
C GLY A 76 -0.30 17.01 -8.37
N LEU A 77 -1.27 16.21 -8.82
CA LEU A 77 -2.16 16.60 -9.93
C LEU A 77 -3.07 17.76 -9.55
N GLU A 78 -3.54 17.80 -8.29
CA GLU A 78 -4.36 18.91 -7.81
C GLU A 78 -3.59 20.23 -7.73
N ALA A 79 -2.26 20.18 -7.62
CA ALA A 79 -1.43 21.36 -7.60
C ALA A 79 -1.16 21.95 -9.00
N ILE A 80 -1.49 21.22 -10.06
CA ILE A 80 -1.32 21.69 -11.44
C ILE A 80 -2.49 22.62 -11.78
N PRO A 81 -2.17 23.86 -12.28
CA PRO A 81 -3.21 24.83 -12.64
C PRO A 81 -4.18 24.33 -13.71
#